data_f4dca87366cd2c5b25cfc1db127b8b22
#
_entry.id   f4dca87366cd2c5b25cfc1db127b8b22
#
_cell.length_a   1.000
_cell.length_b   1.000
_cell.length_c   1.000
_cell.angle_alpha   90.00
_cell.angle_beta   90.00
_cell.angle_gamma   90.00
#
_symmetry.space_group_name_H-M   'P 1'
#
loop_
_entity.id
_entity.type
_entity.pdbx_description
1 polymer ?
#
loop_
_entity_poly.entity_id
_entity_poly.type
_entity_poly.pdbx_seq_one_letter_code
_entity_poly.pdbx_strand_id
1 'polypeptide(L)'
;MAEVVLERVSKRFGQIQAVAELNLRVAEGEILVLLGPTGAGKTTTLRLVAGLERPDVGCVRMGDRDITREPPSARDVAFVFQQYSLYPHLTVYDNLAFPLRSPARRVPEPKVRARVHEIATLLRIEDKLARRATELSGGQMQRVAIGRALVRSPSIYLMDEPLSSLDAKLRADLRVELKRIQRELGATILYVTHDQTEAMTMASTIGVIDRGRLVQLGTPREIYENPVNTHVAARLGSTSVNLVPRSLFPRVAAPAGTATIGVRTEHVIIKKAVNGAANGRVKWIEHLGDLSHLHVTVADTDVVTLGDPMSGLAVGDAVAIDMLKPLFFDAGGGRLRS
;
A
#
# COMPACT_ATOMS: atom_id res chain seq x y z
N MET A 1 8.73 -19.83 7.32
CA MET A 1 8.41 -18.85 6.26
C MET A 1 9.44 -19.00 5.15
N ALA A 2 9.19 -18.49 3.97
CA ALA A 2 10.13 -18.59 2.87
C ALA A 2 10.19 -17.27 2.08
N GLU A 3 11.35 -17.01 1.50
CA GLU A 3 11.51 -15.96 0.50
C GLU A 3 10.73 -16.30 -0.77
N VAL A 4 10.19 -15.29 -1.45
CA VAL A 4 9.57 -15.44 -2.77
C VAL A 4 10.24 -14.52 -3.77
N VAL A 5 10.64 -15.08 -4.92
CA VAL A 5 11.32 -14.34 -5.98
C VAL A 5 10.58 -14.54 -7.30
N LEU A 6 10.28 -13.43 -7.97
CA LEU A 6 9.81 -13.39 -9.35
C LEU A 6 10.96 -12.89 -10.23
N GLU A 7 11.33 -13.65 -11.25
CA GLU A 7 12.44 -13.33 -12.16
C GLU A 7 11.92 -13.14 -13.58
N ARG A 8 11.97 -11.90 -14.09
CA ARG A 8 11.52 -11.47 -15.42
C ARG A 8 10.12 -11.98 -15.78
N VAL A 9 9.23 -11.99 -14.77
CA VAL A 9 7.88 -12.52 -14.94
C VAL A 9 7.06 -11.61 -15.82
N SER A 10 6.45 -12.20 -16.86
CA SER A 10 5.51 -11.52 -17.76
C SER A 10 4.21 -12.30 -17.89
N LYS A 11 3.09 -11.57 -17.99
CA LYS A 11 1.76 -12.14 -18.19
C LYS A 11 0.89 -11.23 -19.07
N ARG A 12 0.26 -11.85 -20.07
CA ARG A 12 -0.71 -11.18 -20.95
C ARG A 12 -2.07 -11.86 -20.86
N PHE A 13 -3.10 -11.07 -21.05
CA PHE A 13 -4.49 -11.53 -21.27
C PHE A 13 -4.99 -10.92 -22.59
N GLY A 14 -5.01 -11.73 -23.62
CA GLY A 14 -5.27 -11.24 -24.97
C GLY A 14 -4.26 -10.17 -25.38
N GLN A 15 -4.74 -8.95 -25.64
CA GLN A 15 -3.89 -7.81 -26.01
C GLN A 15 -3.33 -7.04 -24.80
N ILE A 16 -3.80 -7.32 -23.58
CA ILE A 16 -3.43 -6.56 -22.38
C ILE A 16 -2.19 -7.19 -21.76
N GLN A 17 -1.11 -6.42 -21.62
CA GLN A 17 0.07 -6.77 -20.85
C GLN A 17 -0.20 -6.44 -19.38
N ALA A 18 -0.57 -7.46 -18.59
CA ALA A 18 -0.92 -7.27 -17.18
C ALA A 18 0.31 -7.18 -16.27
N VAL A 19 1.38 -7.92 -16.59
CA VAL A 19 2.69 -7.88 -15.91
C VAL A 19 3.78 -7.96 -16.96
N ALA A 20 4.78 -7.09 -16.90
CA ALA A 20 5.84 -6.95 -17.90
C ALA A 20 7.22 -6.99 -17.24
N GLU A 21 7.98 -8.07 -17.46
CA GLU A 21 9.37 -8.27 -17.00
C GLU A 21 9.57 -7.95 -15.51
N LEU A 22 8.59 -8.33 -14.68
CA LEU A 22 8.61 -8.05 -13.25
C LEU A 22 9.72 -8.85 -12.56
N ASN A 23 10.64 -8.13 -11.92
CA ASN A 23 11.60 -8.67 -10.98
C ASN A 23 11.21 -8.19 -9.59
N LEU A 24 10.89 -9.11 -8.69
CA LEU A 24 10.43 -8.80 -7.34
C LEU A 24 10.93 -9.85 -6.37
N ARG A 25 11.42 -9.40 -5.22
CA ARG A 25 11.86 -10.26 -4.13
C ARG A 25 11.13 -9.88 -2.86
N VAL A 26 10.46 -10.85 -2.24
CA VAL A 26 9.85 -10.73 -0.90
C VAL A 26 10.73 -11.50 0.06
N ALA A 27 11.45 -10.82 0.93
CA ALA A 27 12.34 -11.47 1.89
C ALA A 27 11.53 -12.21 2.98
N GLU A 28 12.14 -13.22 3.59
CA GLU A 28 11.52 -13.94 4.68
C GLU A 28 11.24 -13.00 5.87
N GLY A 29 10.03 -13.11 6.44
CA GLY A 29 9.60 -12.27 7.57
C GLY A 29 9.29 -10.82 7.22
N GLU A 30 9.22 -10.48 5.93
CA GLU A 30 8.96 -9.12 5.43
C GLU A 30 7.50 -8.91 5.04
N ILE A 31 7.01 -7.67 5.20
CA ILE A 31 5.81 -7.18 4.49
C ILE A 31 6.26 -6.38 3.29
N LEU A 32 6.14 -6.96 2.10
CA LEU A 32 6.26 -6.21 0.86
C LEU A 32 4.89 -5.76 0.38
N VAL A 33 4.72 -4.44 0.22
CA VAL A 33 3.48 -3.86 -0.30
C VAL A 33 3.66 -3.42 -1.74
N LEU A 34 2.85 -3.98 -2.66
CA LEU A 34 2.74 -3.45 -4.02
C LEU A 34 1.67 -2.36 -4.05
N LEU A 35 2.12 -1.14 -4.32
CA LEU A 35 1.28 0.05 -4.44
C LEU A 35 1.13 0.45 -5.92
N GLY A 36 -0.08 0.73 -6.35
CA GLY A 36 -0.32 1.19 -7.72
C GLY A 36 -1.80 1.39 -8.01
N PRO A 37 -2.15 2.01 -9.15
CA PRO A 37 -3.54 2.22 -9.53
C PRO A 37 -4.27 0.91 -9.83
N THR A 38 -5.58 0.98 -9.96
CA THR A 38 -6.38 -0.13 -10.49
C THR A 38 -5.89 -0.49 -11.89
N GLY A 39 -5.75 -1.79 -12.16
CA GLY A 39 -5.23 -2.28 -13.44
C GLY A 39 -3.70 -2.25 -13.57
N ALA A 40 -2.94 -1.83 -12.55
CA ALA A 40 -1.48 -1.81 -12.61
C ALA A 40 -0.79 -3.20 -12.62
N GLY A 41 -1.54 -4.30 -12.44
CA GLY A 41 -0.99 -5.66 -12.41
C GLY A 41 -0.81 -6.26 -11.00
N LYS A 42 -1.23 -5.57 -9.94
CA LYS A 42 -1.07 -6.00 -8.55
C LYS A 42 -1.70 -7.37 -8.25
N THR A 43 -3.00 -7.51 -8.48
CA THR A 43 -3.75 -8.77 -8.29
C THR A 43 -3.20 -9.89 -9.18
N THR A 44 -2.80 -9.56 -10.41
CA THR A 44 -2.18 -10.53 -11.32
C THR A 44 -0.87 -11.05 -10.73
N THR A 45 -0.04 -10.18 -10.16
CA THR A 45 1.21 -10.58 -9.48
C THR A 45 0.93 -11.54 -8.32
N LEU A 46 -0.07 -11.25 -7.47
CA LEU A 46 -0.48 -12.18 -6.40
C LEU A 46 -0.93 -13.53 -6.97
N ARG A 47 -1.76 -13.54 -8.02
CA ARG A 47 -2.27 -14.76 -8.65
C ARG A 47 -1.17 -15.60 -9.26
N LEU A 48 -0.13 -14.97 -9.83
CA LEU A 48 1.06 -15.65 -10.34
C LEU A 48 1.84 -16.34 -9.20
N VAL A 49 2.03 -15.69 -8.06
CA VAL A 49 2.66 -16.31 -6.88
C VAL A 49 1.79 -17.44 -6.32
N ALA A 50 0.47 -17.25 -6.27
CA ALA A 50 -0.47 -18.27 -5.79
C ALA A 50 -0.60 -19.50 -6.71
N GLY A 51 -0.17 -19.40 -7.98
CA GLY A 51 -0.39 -20.43 -9.01
C GLY A 51 -1.80 -20.47 -9.57
N LEU A 52 -2.61 -19.43 -9.29
CA LEU A 52 -3.92 -19.22 -9.90
C LEU A 52 -3.81 -18.75 -11.35
N GLU A 53 -2.67 -18.13 -11.68
CA GLU A 53 -2.25 -17.78 -13.03
C GLU A 53 -0.84 -18.34 -13.27
N ARG A 54 -0.52 -18.61 -14.53
CA ARG A 54 0.82 -19.02 -14.96
C ARG A 54 1.49 -17.89 -15.70
N PRO A 55 2.76 -17.58 -15.44
CA PRO A 55 3.49 -16.61 -16.25
C PRO A 55 3.67 -17.15 -17.68
N ASP A 56 3.70 -16.21 -18.64
CA ASP A 56 4.01 -16.54 -20.03
C ASP A 56 5.54 -16.61 -20.23
N VAL A 57 6.28 -15.79 -19.46
CA VAL A 57 7.74 -15.73 -19.44
C VAL A 57 8.21 -15.52 -17.99
N GLY A 58 9.41 -16.00 -17.68
CA GLY A 58 10.02 -15.89 -16.37
C GLY A 58 9.67 -17.01 -15.43
N CYS A 59 10.10 -16.92 -14.19
CA CYS A 59 9.88 -17.93 -13.18
C CYS A 59 9.49 -17.34 -11.82
N VAL A 60 8.84 -18.16 -11.00
CA VAL A 60 8.47 -17.87 -9.60
C VAL A 60 9.14 -18.91 -8.72
N ARG A 61 9.93 -18.44 -7.76
CA ARG A 61 10.62 -19.30 -6.80
C ARG A 61 10.13 -19.05 -5.39
N MET A 62 10.15 -20.08 -4.56
CA MET A 62 9.86 -20.03 -3.13
C MET A 62 10.98 -20.77 -2.39
N GLY A 63 11.86 -20.00 -1.73
CA GLY A 63 13.14 -20.50 -1.29
C GLY A 63 13.93 -21.05 -2.49
N ASP A 64 14.46 -22.26 -2.36
CA ASP A 64 15.22 -22.92 -3.42
C ASP A 64 14.35 -23.62 -4.49
N ARG A 65 13.02 -23.65 -4.31
CA ARG A 65 12.10 -24.37 -5.21
C ARG A 65 11.59 -23.45 -6.32
N ASP A 66 11.65 -23.92 -7.55
CA ASP A 66 10.89 -23.33 -8.67
C ASP A 66 9.44 -23.85 -8.62
N ILE A 67 8.52 -22.92 -8.33
CA ILE A 67 7.09 -23.20 -8.21
C ILE A 67 6.29 -22.75 -9.44
N THR A 68 6.95 -22.31 -10.50
CA THR A 68 6.33 -21.68 -11.69
C THR A 68 5.19 -22.51 -12.26
N ARG A 69 5.38 -23.84 -12.35
CA ARG A 69 4.40 -24.77 -12.93
C ARG A 69 3.56 -25.51 -11.90
N GLU A 70 3.86 -25.34 -10.60
CA GLU A 70 3.11 -26.01 -9.54
C GLU A 70 1.68 -25.47 -9.44
N PRO A 71 0.68 -26.33 -9.25
CA PRO A 71 -0.70 -25.90 -9.02
C PRO A 71 -0.82 -25.22 -7.64
N PRO A 72 -1.87 -24.40 -7.40
CA PRO A 72 -2.08 -23.72 -6.10
C PRO A 72 -2.06 -24.65 -4.90
N SER A 73 -2.57 -25.88 -5.03
CA SER A 73 -2.63 -26.86 -3.95
C SER A 73 -1.27 -27.39 -3.50
N ALA A 74 -0.26 -27.34 -4.38
CA ALA A 74 1.12 -27.75 -4.08
C ALA A 74 1.98 -26.62 -3.53
N ARG A 75 1.53 -25.37 -3.70
CA ARG A 75 2.20 -24.18 -3.14
C ARG A 75 1.77 -23.96 -1.71
N ASP A 76 2.71 -23.81 -0.81
CA ASP A 76 2.38 -23.53 0.59
C ASP A 76 2.10 -22.02 0.81
N VAL A 77 0.99 -21.54 0.23
CA VAL A 77 0.53 -20.15 0.30
C VAL A 77 -0.84 -20.06 0.96
N ALA A 78 -1.13 -18.95 1.63
CA ALA A 78 -2.47 -18.59 2.05
C ALA A 78 -2.90 -17.30 1.36
N PHE A 79 -4.08 -17.29 0.74
CA PHE A 79 -4.59 -16.16 -0.02
C PHE A 79 -5.78 -15.52 0.70
N VAL A 80 -5.72 -14.20 0.92
CA VAL A 80 -6.83 -13.36 1.40
C VAL A 80 -7.33 -12.56 0.22
N PHE A 81 -8.56 -12.85 -0.21
CA PHE A 81 -9.20 -12.18 -1.34
C PHE A 81 -9.80 -10.82 -0.92
N GLN A 82 -9.94 -9.91 -1.86
CA GLN A 82 -10.59 -8.61 -1.69
C GLN A 82 -12.04 -8.75 -1.21
N GLN A 83 -12.79 -9.69 -1.77
CA GLN A 83 -14.07 -10.13 -1.23
C GLN A 83 -13.80 -11.26 -0.22
N TYR A 84 -14.41 -11.21 0.94
CA TYR A 84 -14.12 -12.09 2.08
C TYR A 84 -14.04 -13.58 1.76
N SER A 85 -14.75 -14.03 0.70
CA SER A 85 -14.81 -15.43 0.22
C SER A 85 -15.08 -16.45 1.32
N LEU A 86 -15.87 -16.06 2.34
CA LEU A 86 -16.29 -16.95 3.41
C LEU A 86 -17.33 -17.94 2.92
N TYR A 87 -17.38 -19.10 3.55
CA TYR A 87 -18.44 -20.07 3.34
C TYR A 87 -19.69 -19.62 4.11
N PRO A 88 -20.76 -19.14 3.45
CA PRO A 88 -21.85 -18.45 4.13
C PRO A 88 -22.69 -19.38 5.02
N HIS A 89 -22.74 -20.65 4.70
CA HIS A 89 -23.47 -21.69 5.43
C HIS A 89 -22.71 -22.25 6.65
N LEU A 90 -21.41 -21.95 6.76
CA LEU A 90 -20.57 -22.38 7.87
C LEU A 90 -20.55 -21.34 8.98
N THR A 91 -20.33 -21.81 10.21
CA THR A 91 -20.03 -20.95 11.35
C THR A 91 -18.65 -20.27 11.19
N VAL A 92 -18.37 -19.26 12.01
CA VAL A 92 -17.03 -18.66 12.11
C VAL A 92 -16.00 -19.74 12.47
N TYR A 93 -16.31 -20.57 13.47
CA TYR A 93 -15.45 -21.69 13.85
C TYR A 93 -15.15 -22.60 12.66
N ASP A 94 -16.14 -23.02 11.91
CA ASP A 94 -15.96 -23.94 10.79
C ASP A 94 -15.24 -23.27 9.61
N ASN A 95 -15.46 -21.98 9.36
CA ASN A 95 -14.68 -21.21 8.38
C ASN A 95 -13.19 -21.21 8.74
N LEU A 96 -12.85 -21.00 10.01
CA LEU A 96 -11.47 -21.04 10.51
C LEU A 96 -10.90 -22.46 10.49
N ALA A 97 -11.67 -23.45 10.88
CA ALA A 97 -11.24 -24.86 10.94
C ALA A 97 -11.06 -25.50 9.56
N PHE A 98 -11.78 -25.01 8.55
CA PHE A 98 -11.85 -25.61 7.20
C PHE A 98 -10.48 -25.92 6.59
N PRO A 99 -9.51 -24.97 6.56
CA PRO A 99 -8.19 -25.25 5.98
C PRO A 99 -7.41 -26.35 6.71
N LEU A 100 -7.64 -26.52 8.01
CA LEU A 100 -6.95 -27.51 8.85
C LEU A 100 -7.55 -28.91 8.72
N ARG A 101 -8.85 -29.00 8.42
CA ARG A 101 -9.60 -30.24 8.20
C ARG A 101 -9.43 -30.81 6.79
N SER A 102 -8.70 -30.12 5.90
CA SER A 102 -8.45 -30.61 4.54
C SER A 102 -7.82 -31.99 4.57
N PRO A 103 -8.27 -32.94 3.71
CA PRO A 103 -7.71 -34.28 3.61
C PRO A 103 -6.18 -34.32 3.41
N ALA A 104 -5.63 -33.30 2.76
CA ALA A 104 -4.18 -33.17 2.55
C ALA A 104 -3.40 -32.88 3.85
N ARG A 105 -4.04 -32.32 4.88
CA ARG A 105 -3.38 -31.90 6.14
C ARG A 105 -3.67 -32.84 7.31
N ARG A 106 -4.89 -33.33 7.44
CA ARG A 106 -5.34 -34.28 8.47
C ARG A 106 -4.93 -33.89 9.89
N VAL A 107 -5.12 -32.62 10.26
CA VAL A 107 -4.81 -32.13 11.60
C VAL A 107 -5.80 -32.75 12.60
N PRO A 108 -5.36 -33.36 13.73
CA PRO A 108 -6.26 -33.89 14.74
C PRO A 108 -7.19 -32.80 15.33
N GLU A 109 -8.46 -33.14 15.57
CA GLU A 109 -9.47 -32.17 15.99
C GLU A 109 -9.13 -31.40 17.28
N PRO A 110 -8.46 -31.98 18.32
CA PRO A 110 -8.00 -31.20 19.47
C PRO A 110 -7.02 -30.08 19.09
N LYS A 111 -6.11 -30.32 18.11
CA LYS A 111 -5.18 -29.31 17.60
C LYS A 111 -5.90 -28.27 16.73
N VAL A 112 -6.89 -28.67 15.93
CA VAL A 112 -7.75 -27.76 15.17
C VAL A 112 -8.44 -26.80 16.14
N ARG A 113 -9.08 -27.31 17.19
CA ARG A 113 -9.77 -26.51 18.20
C ARG A 113 -8.84 -25.52 18.87
N ALA A 114 -7.69 -25.97 19.36
CA ALA A 114 -6.71 -25.12 20.01
C ALA A 114 -6.25 -23.96 19.07
N ARG A 115 -5.92 -24.29 17.80
CA ARG A 115 -5.46 -23.29 16.83
C ARG A 115 -6.55 -22.32 16.43
N VAL A 116 -7.80 -22.77 16.27
CA VAL A 116 -8.94 -21.89 15.97
C VAL A 116 -9.18 -20.90 17.11
N HIS A 117 -9.16 -21.35 18.36
CA HIS A 117 -9.32 -20.45 19.51
C HIS A 117 -8.17 -19.46 19.62
N GLU A 118 -6.93 -19.89 19.47
CA GLU A 118 -5.76 -19.01 19.45
C GLU A 118 -5.91 -17.86 18.44
N ILE A 119 -6.28 -18.17 17.21
CA ILE A 119 -6.47 -17.17 16.14
C ILE A 119 -7.72 -16.32 16.38
N ALA A 120 -8.79 -16.90 16.92
CA ALA A 120 -9.99 -16.14 17.27
C ALA A 120 -9.70 -15.09 18.35
N THR A 121 -8.95 -15.45 19.39
CA THR A 121 -8.46 -14.54 20.44
C THR A 121 -7.59 -13.43 19.84
N LEU A 122 -6.61 -13.81 19.02
CA LEU A 122 -5.72 -12.87 18.34
C LEU A 122 -6.48 -11.80 17.53
N LEU A 123 -7.59 -12.21 16.90
CA LEU A 123 -8.44 -11.35 16.05
C LEU A 123 -9.65 -10.76 16.79
N ARG A 124 -9.82 -11.05 18.10
CA ARG A 124 -10.94 -10.58 18.93
C ARG A 124 -12.31 -10.94 18.36
N ILE A 125 -12.48 -12.20 18.00
CA ILE A 125 -13.73 -12.77 17.46
C ILE A 125 -14.18 -14.05 18.15
N GLU A 126 -13.70 -14.34 19.36
CA GLU A 126 -14.03 -15.56 20.11
C GLU A 126 -15.54 -15.67 20.37
N ASP A 127 -16.19 -14.56 20.72
CA ASP A 127 -17.61 -14.45 21.00
C ASP A 127 -18.50 -14.65 19.76
N LYS A 128 -17.89 -14.74 18.57
CA LYS A 128 -18.57 -14.94 17.29
C LYS A 128 -18.41 -16.37 16.74
N LEU A 129 -17.61 -17.23 17.37
CA LEU A 129 -17.29 -18.55 16.83
C LEU A 129 -18.50 -19.40 16.45
N ALA A 130 -19.60 -19.30 17.20
CA ALA A 130 -20.84 -20.02 16.93
C ALA A 130 -21.75 -19.37 15.87
N ARG A 131 -21.48 -18.13 15.46
CA ARG A 131 -22.30 -17.41 14.48
C ARG A 131 -21.98 -17.86 13.05
N ARG A 132 -22.97 -17.76 12.16
CA ARG A 132 -22.73 -17.95 10.72
C ARG A 132 -22.07 -16.72 10.11
N ALA A 133 -21.35 -16.91 9.02
CA ALA A 133 -20.68 -15.81 8.31
C ALA A 133 -21.67 -14.72 7.86
N THR A 134 -22.92 -15.08 7.53
CA THR A 134 -23.98 -14.16 7.10
C THR A 134 -24.52 -13.24 8.23
N GLU A 135 -24.22 -13.54 9.48
CA GLU A 135 -24.67 -12.77 10.65
C GLU A 135 -23.63 -11.74 11.12
N LEU A 136 -22.52 -11.61 10.37
CA LEU A 136 -21.39 -10.77 10.74
C LEU A 136 -21.44 -9.41 10.03
N SER A 137 -20.91 -8.37 10.70
CA SER A 137 -20.58 -7.11 10.02
C SER A 137 -19.41 -7.29 9.03
N GLY A 138 -19.26 -6.35 8.09
CA GLY A 138 -18.16 -6.39 7.12
C GLY A 138 -16.77 -6.54 7.76
N GLY A 139 -16.50 -5.77 8.83
CA GLY A 139 -15.24 -5.89 9.56
C GLY A 139 -15.06 -7.22 10.28
N GLN A 140 -16.12 -7.81 10.81
CA GLN A 140 -16.08 -9.15 11.41
C GLN A 140 -15.82 -10.21 10.33
N MET A 141 -16.47 -10.12 9.17
CA MET A 141 -16.22 -11.01 8.03
C MET A 141 -14.76 -10.92 7.58
N GLN A 142 -14.20 -9.71 7.55
CA GLN A 142 -12.81 -9.49 7.19
C GLN A 142 -11.84 -10.16 8.18
N ARG A 143 -12.08 -10.01 9.49
CA ARG A 143 -11.29 -10.69 10.52
C ARG A 143 -11.35 -12.21 10.37
N VAL A 144 -12.51 -12.76 10.07
CA VAL A 144 -12.66 -14.21 9.81
C VAL A 144 -11.89 -14.62 8.55
N ALA A 145 -11.93 -13.83 7.47
CA ALA A 145 -11.19 -14.11 6.24
C ALA A 145 -9.67 -14.10 6.46
N ILE A 146 -9.16 -13.12 7.20
CA ILE A 146 -7.75 -13.06 7.63
C ILE A 146 -7.43 -14.25 8.54
N GLY A 147 -8.29 -14.54 9.52
CA GLY A 147 -8.13 -15.67 10.44
C GLY A 147 -8.04 -17.01 9.73
N ARG A 148 -8.86 -17.22 8.70
CA ARG A 148 -8.82 -18.42 7.86
C ARG A 148 -7.46 -18.60 7.15
N ALA A 149 -6.78 -17.51 6.84
CA ALA A 149 -5.39 -17.58 6.35
C ALA A 149 -4.41 -17.87 7.48
N LEU A 150 -4.55 -17.21 8.63
CA LEU A 150 -3.61 -17.29 9.76
C LEU A 150 -3.64 -18.61 10.53
N VAL A 151 -4.77 -19.36 10.50
CA VAL A 151 -4.83 -20.70 11.13
C VAL A 151 -3.83 -21.68 10.49
N ARG A 152 -3.48 -21.41 9.25
CA ARG A 152 -2.45 -22.16 8.53
C ARG A 152 -1.05 -21.66 8.81
N SER A 153 -0.05 -21.84 8.95
CA SER A 153 1.28 -21.22 8.97
C SER A 153 1.96 -21.46 7.62
N PRO A 154 1.52 -20.79 6.55
CA PRO A 154 2.06 -21.00 5.21
C PRO A 154 3.46 -20.38 5.07
N SER A 155 4.14 -20.72 3.99
CA SER A 155 5.42 -20.08 3.65
C SER A 155 5.29 -18.59 3.36
N ILE A 156 4.15 -18.15 2.78
CA ILE A 156 3.83 -16.75 2.52
C ILE A 156 2.32 -16.50 2.57
N TYR A 157 1.93 -15.33 3.05
CA TYR A 157 0.58 -14.79 2.96
C TYR A 157 0.46 -13.84 1.76
N LEU A 158 -0.57 -14.04 0.95
CA LEU A 158 -0.90 -13.21 -0.20
C LEU A 158 -2.19 -12.45 0.10
N MET A 159 -2.16 -11.12 0.14
CA MET A 159 -3.28 -10.30 0.57
C MET A 159 -3.69 -9.31 -0.54
N ASP A 160 -4.87 -9.52 -1.12
CA ASP A 160 -5.40 -8.71 -2.23
C ASP A 160 -6.38 -7.67 -1.69
N GLU A 161 -5.93 -6.43 -1.49
CA GLU A 161 -6.68 -5.29 -0.98
C GLU A 161 -7.58 -5.63 0.23
N PRO A 162 -7.05 -6.30 1.29
CA PRO A 162 -7.88 -6.93 2.31
C PRO A 162 -8.64 -5.94 3.20
N LEU A 163 -8.31 -4.65 3.18
CA LEU A 163 -8.93 -3.63 4.03
C LEU A 163 -9.79 -2.62 3.23
N SER A 164 -9.86 -2.76 1.90
CA SER A 164 -10.49 -1.76 1.01
C SER A 164 -11.99 -1.56 1.25
N SER A 165 -12.70 -2.62 1.68
CA SER A 165 -14.16 -2.59 1.90
C SER A 165 -14.58 -2.12 3.30
N LEU A 166 -13.64 -1.67 4.14
CA LEU A 166 -13.88 -1.27 5.53
C LEU A 166 -13.99 0.25 5.67
N ASP A 167 -14.74 0.70 6.68
CA ASP A 167 -14.75 2.09 7.10
C ASP A 167 -13.36 2.54 7.61
N ALA A 168 -13.14 3.86 7.65
CA ALA A 168 -11.83 4.43 7.94
C ALA A 168 -11.28 4.06 9.33
N LYS A 169 -12.16 4.04 10.36
CA LYS A 169 -11.77 3.72 11.74
C LYS A 169 -11.34 2.26 11.86
N LEU A 170 -12.19 1.36 11.38
CA LEU A 170 -11.91 -0.08 11.43
C LEU A 170 -10.68 -0.46 10.60
N ARG A 171 -10.49 0.19 9.44
CA ARG A 171 -9.30 0.03 8.62
C ARG A 171 -8.04 0.44 9.38
N ALA A 172 -8.07 1.58 10.10
CA ALA A 172 -6.94 2.02 10.91
C ALA A 172 -6.60 1.00 12.01
N ASP A 173 -7.61 0.51 12.74
CA ASP A 173 -7.43 -0.48 13.80
C ASP A 173 -6.82 -1.80 13.26
N LEU A 174 -7.36 -2.31 12.14
CA LEU A 174 -6.89 -3.55 11.54
C LEU A 174 -5.49 -3.44 10.94
N ARG A 175 -5.08 -2.28 10.43
CA ARG A 175 -3.68 -2.07 9.99
C ARG A 175 -2.70 -2.28 11.15
N VAL A 176 -2.97 -1.65 12.29
CA VAL A 176 -2.12 -1.80 13.48
C VAL A 176 -2.07 -3.26 13.93
N GLU A 177 -3.23 -3.92 13.93
CA GLU A 177 -3.34 -5.32 14.34
C GLU A 177 -2.60 -6.27 13.39
N LEU A 178 -2.75 -6.12 12.08
CA LEU A 178 -2.03 -6.91 11.07
C LEU A 178 -0.52 -6.74 11.20
N LYS A 179 -0.05 -5.50 11.42
CA LYS A 179 1.38 -5.24 11.64
C LYS A 179 1.90 -5.93 12.91
N ARG A 180 1.11 -5.92 13.99
CA ARG A 180 1.44 -6.63 15.24
C ARG A 180 1.52 -8.13 15.01
N ILE A 181 0.49 -8.72 14.39
CA ILE A 181 0.41 -10.15 14.07
C ILE A 181 1.60 -10.58 13.21
N GLN A 182 1.93 -9.80 12.19
CA GLN A 182 3.06 -10.10 11.33
C GLN A 182 4.37 -10.16 12.11
N ARG A 183 4.60 -9.21 13.03
CA ARG A 183 5.80 -9.21 13.88
C ARG A 183 5.85 -10.39 14.84
N GLU A 184 4.72 -10.70 15.49
CA GLU A 184 4.63 -11.81 16.44
C GLU A 184 4.85 -13.17 15.77
N LEU A 185 4.36 -13.35 14.53
CA LEU A 185 4.49 -14.60 13.80
C LEU A 185 5.75 -14.67 12.92
N GLY A 186 6.48 -13.57 12.74
CA GLY A 186 7.55 -13.46 11.74
C GLY A 186 7.06 -13.73 10.32
N ALA A 187 5.81 -13.35 10.00
CA ALA A 187 5.13 -13.75 8.77
C ALA A 187 5.72 -13.04 7.54
N THR A 188 5.94 -13.79 6.47
CA THR A 188 6.24 -13.25 5.13
C THR A 188 4.92 -12.89 4.45
N ILE A 189 4.77 -11.65 4.00
CA ILE A 189 3.51 -11.15 3.42
C ILE A 189 3.79 -10.40 2.12
N LEU A 190 3.12 -10.79 1.05
CA LEU A 190 2.97 -9.97 -0.15
C LEU A 190 1.56 -9.35 -0.12
N TYR A 191 1.51 -8.05 0.08
CA TYR A 191 0.30 -7.27 0.23
C TYR A 191 0.10 -6.35 -0.96
N VAL A 192 -1.08 -6.28 -1.52
CA VAL A 192 -1.37 -5.30 -2.58
C VAL A 192 -2.45 -4.34 -2.13
N THR A 193 -2.30 -3.08 -2.49
CA THR A 193 -3.25 -2.01 -2.18
C THR A 193 -3.12 -0.86 -3.18
N HIS A 194 -4.13 -0.02 -3.24
CA HIS A 194 -4.06 1.29 -3.84
C HIS A 194 -4.02 2.42 -2.77
N ASP A 195 -4.14 2.07 -1.49
CA ASP A 195 -4.10 2.99 -0.36
C ASP A 195 -2.65 3.25 0.07
N GLN A 196 -2.22 4.50 -0.10
CA GLN A 196 -0.87 4.94 0.26
C GLN A 196 -0.62 4.88 1.77
N THR A 197 -1.66 5.09 2.60
CA THR A 197 -1.52 5.05 4.05
C THR A 197 -1.24 3.62 4.52
N GLU A 198 -1.87 2.62 3.91
CA GLU A 198 -1.55 1.21 4.15
C GLU A 198 -0.10 0.92 3.79
N ALA A 199 0.34 1.33 2.59
CA ALA A 199 1.71 1.12 2.14
C ALA A 199 2.73 1.79 3.08
N MET A 200 2.54 3.05 3.42
CA MET A 200 3.47 3.81 4.28
C MET A 200 3.55 3.28 5.71
N THR A 201 2.43 2.76 6.27
CA THR A 201 2.38 2.36 7.68
C THR A 201 2.70 0.89 7.92
N MET A 202 2.40 0.02 6.96
CA MET A 202 2.54 -1.43 7.13
C MET A 202 3.83 -1.99 6.52
N ALA A 203 4.26 -1.47 5.38
CA ALA A 203 5.34 -2.05 4.62
C ALA A 203 6.69 -2.02 5.34
N SER A 204 7.47 -3.09 5.17
CA SER A 204 8.93 -3.06 5.32
C SER A 204 9.54 -2.49 4.03
N THR A 205 9.04 -2.95 2.89
CA THR A 205 9.42 -2.51 1.56
C THR A 205 8.17 -2.22 0.71
N ILE A 206 8.16 -1.12 -0.03
CA ILE A 206 7.12 -0.77 -1.00
C ILE A 206 7.65 -0.99 -2.41
N GLY A 207 6.89 -1.70 -3.23
CA GLY A 207 7.07 -1.74 -4.68
C GLY A 207 5.99 -0.89 -5.36
N VAL A 208 6.38 0.21 -5.99
CA VAL A 208 5.46 0.99 -6.81
C VAL A 208 5.35 0.37 -8.18
N ILE A 209 4.14 -0.07 -8.54
CA ILE A 209 3.87 -0.72 -9.82
C ILE A 209 2.95 0.15 -10.68
N ASP A 210 3.29 0.29 -11.96
CA ASP A 210 2.46 0.95 -12.96
C ASP A 210 2.52 0.21 -14.28
N ARG A 211 1.38 0.03 -14.93
CA ARG A 211 1.24 -0.64 -16.25
C ARG A 211 2.00 -1.97 -16.34
N GLY A 212 1.92 -2.78 -15.28
CA GLY A 212 2.56 -4.09 -15.20
C GLY A 212 4.06 -4.08 -14.90
N ARG A 213 4.69 -2.91 -14.71
CA ARG A 213 6.12 -2.76 -14.45
C ARG A 213 6.38 -2.25 -13.04
N LEU A 214 7.41 -2.77 -12.40
CA LEU A 214 7.94 -2.21 -11.16
C LEU A 214 8.69 -0.92 -11.47
N VAL A 215 8.19 0.22 -10.96
CA VAL A 215 8.78 1.54 -11.21
C VAL A 215 9.86 1.85 -10.17
N GLN A 216 9.59 1.54 -8.90
CA GLN A 216 10.54 1.73 -7.80
C GLN A 216 10.29 0.71 -6.71
N LEU A 217 11.36 0.25 -6.06
CA LEU A 217 11.36 -0.59 -4.87
C LEU A 217 12.23 0.05 -3.81
N GLY A 218 11.78 0.08 -2.56
CA GLY A 218 12.54 0.62 -1.44
C GLY A 218 11.72 0.69 -0.16
N THR A 219 12.34 1.12 0.93
CA THR A 219 11.62 1.38 2.17
C THR A 219 10.60 2.52 1.99
N PRO A 220 9.55 2.59 2.81
CA PRO A 220 8.60 3.71 2.77
C PRO A 220 9.28 5.08 2.79
N ARG A 221 10.28 5.24 3.64
CA ARG A 221 11.04 6.49 3.76
C ARG A 221 11.84 6.82 2.49
N GLU A 222 12.55 5.84 1.93
CA GLU A 222 13.34 6.04 0.70
C GLU A 222 12.47 6.46 -0.47
N ILE A 223 11.33 5.80 -0.68
CA ILE A 223 10.44 6.15 -1.79
C ILE A 223 9.79 7.51 -1.59
N TYR A 224 9.45 7.87 -0.34
CA TYR A 224 8.87 9.17 -0.01
C TYR A 224 9.86 10.32 -0.19
N GLU A 225 11.08 10.18 0.34
CA GLU A 225 12.12 11.21 0.28
C GLU A 225 12.82 11.26 -1.10
N ASN A 226 12.97 10.10 -1.77
CA ASN A 226 13.74 9.96 -3.01
C ASN A 226 12.96 9.25 -4.13
N PRO A 227 11.80 9.78 -4.55
CA PRO A 227 11.05 9.20 -5.67
C PRO A 227 11.87 9.30 -6.96
N VAL A 228 11.84 8.23 -7.78
CA VAL A 228 12.60 8.18 -9.05
C VAL A 228 12.00 9.08 -10.13
N ASN A 229 10.73 9.46 -10.01
CA ASN A 229 10.05 10.35 -10.96
C ASN A 229 8.83 11.01 -10.33
N THR A 230 8.21 11.94 -11.07
CA THR A 230 7.00 12.65 -10.66
C THR A 230 5.83 11.73 -10.38
N HIS A 231 5.70 10.62 -11.14
CA HIS A 231 4.63 9.64 -10.96
C HIS A 231 4.72 8.98 -9.57
N VAL A 232 5.91 8.52 -9.15
CA VAL A 232 6.13 7.96 -7.82
C VAL A 232 5.95 9.02 -6.74
N ALA A 233 6.45 10.24 -6.96
CA ALA A 233 6.30 11.36 -6.02
C ALA A 233 4.82 11.64 -5.70
N ALA A 234 3.96 11.61 -6.72
CA ALA A 234 2.52 11.89 -6.60
C ALA A 234 1.73 10.72 -5.97
N ARG A 235 2.32 9.51 -5.87
CA ARG A 235 1.64 8.33 -5.32
C ARG A 235 1.75 8.18 -3.82
N LEU A 236 2.60 8.95 -3.16
CA LEU A 236 2.88 8.82 -1.73
C LEU A 236 2.73 10.15 -1.00
N GLY A 237 2.11 10.07 0.16
CA GLY A 237 1.78 11.21 1.02
C GLY A 237 0.27 11.38 1.20
N SER A 238 -0.20 11.70 2.39
CA SER A 238 -1.63 11.94 2.69
C SER A 238 -2.21 13.06 1.81
N THR A 239 -1.39 14.03 1.48
CA THR A 239 -1.64 15.06 0.47
C THR A 239 -0.65 14.90 -0.66
N SER A 240 -1.11 15.06 -1.90
CA SER A 240 -0.24 14.97 -3.07
C SER A 240 0.89 15.98 -3.01
N VAL A 241 2.08 15.59 -3.48
CA VAL A 241 3.21 16.50 -3.66
C VAL A 241 2.81 17.64 -4.60
N ASN A 242 3.18 18.87 -4.25
CA ASN A 242 3.05 19.98 -5.19
C ASN A 242 4.07 19.82 -6.30
N LEU A 243 3.61 19.73 -7.54
CA LEU A 243 4.46 19.70 -8.73
C LEU A 243 4.25 21.02 -9.49
N VAL A 244 5.24 21.89 -9.41
CA VAL A 244 5.14 23.26 -9.97
C VAL A 244 6.22 23.51 -11.03
N PRO A 245 5.93 24.29 -12.09
CA PRO A 245 6.94 24.69 -13.06
C PRO A 245 8.12 25.40 -12.40
N ARG A 246 9.33 25.08 -12.80
CA ARG A 246 10.58 25.72 -12.31
C ARG A 246 10.54 27.26 -12.48
N SER A 247 9.88 27.74 -13.52
CA SER A 247 9.77 29.18 -13.83
C SER A 247 9.06 30.00 -12.75
N LEU A 248 8.16 29.40 -11.98
CA LEU A 248 7.43 30.09 -10.89
C LEU A 248 8.31 30.39 -9.67
N PHE A 249 9.42 29.64 -9.50
CA PHE A 249 10.31 29.78 -8.34
C PHE A 249 11.77 29.97 -8.78
N PRO A 250 12.09 31.08 -9.50
CA PRO A 250 13.43 31.30 -10.07
C PRO A 250 14.55 31.40 -9.03
N ARG A 251 14.22 31.74 -7.77
CA ARG A 251 15.18 31.88 -6.67
C ARG A 251 15.59 30.55 -6.04
N VAL A 252 14.83 29.46 -6.26
CA VAL A 252 15.19 28.13 -5.75
C VAL A 252 16.40 27.63 -6.52
N ALA A 253 17.51 27.36 -5.83
CA ALA A 253 18.67 26.74 -6.45
C ALA A 253 18.29 25.32 -6.94
N ALA A 254 18.45 25.07 -8.23
CA ALA A 254 18.06 23.82 -8.87
C ALA A 254 19.12 23.35 -9.87
N PRO A 255 19.30 22.02 -10.03
CA PRO A 255 20.18 21.46 -11.06
C PRO A 255 19.80 21.94 -12.47
N ALA A 256 20.79 21.96 -13.37
CA ALA A 256 20.55 22.23 -14.78
C ALA A 256 19.56 21.20 -15.37
N GLY A 257 18.68 21.64 -16.28
CA GLY A 257 17.66 20.77 -16.87
C GLY A 257 16.40 20.56 -16.02
N THR A 258 16.29 21.18 -14.82
CA THR A 258 15.06 21.13 -14.02
C THR A 258 13.91 21.82 -14.72
N ALA A 259 12.87 21.07 -15.04
CA ALA A 259 11.61 21.59 -15.60
C ALA A 259 10.55 21.73 -14.51
N THR A 260 10.47 20.79 -13.57
CA THR A 260 9.47 20.74 -12.51
C THR A 260 10.13 20.68 -11.13
N ILE A 261 9.61 21.45 -10.19
CA ILE A 261 9.95 21.37 -8.78
C ILE A 261 8.82 20.63 -8.05
N GLY A 262 9.16 19.56 -7.34
CA GLY A 262 8.26 18.88 -6.41
C GLY A 262 8.52 19.37 -4.98
N VAL A 263 7.48 19.67 -4.23
CA VAL A 263 7.62 19.99 -2.81
C VAL A 263 6.47 19.36 -2.02
N ARG A 264 6.81 18.66 -0.93
CA ARG A 264 5.81 18.09 -0.02
C ARG A 264 5.09 19.21 0.71
N THR A 265 3.80 18.99 1.04
CA THR A 265 2.97 20.00 1.73
C THR A 265 3.58 20.49 3.04
N GLU A 266 4.20 19.59 3.82
CA GLU A 266 4.90 19.88 5.07
C GLU A 266 6.23 20.65 4.88
N HIS A 267 6.73 20.72 3.67
CA HIS A 267 7.96 21.45 3.31
C HIS A 267 7.70 22.78 2.59
N VAL A 268 6.44 23.17 2.43
CA VAL A 268 6.06 24.48 1.95
C VAL A 268 5.85 25.41 3.16
N ILE A 269 6.62 26.48 3.22
CA ILE A 269 6.49 27.52 4.26
C ILE A 269 5.71 28.68 3.70
N ILE A 270 4.70 29.13 4.43
CA ILE A 270 3.91 30.31 4.12
C ILE A 270 4.07 31.35 5.23
N LYS A 271 4.27 32.61 4.83
CA LYS A 271 4.26 33.75 5.74
C LYS A 271 3.38 34.84 5.14
N LYS A 272 2.64 35.60 5.99
CA LYS A 272 1.92 36.78 5.54
C LYS A 272 2.92 37.74 4.91
N ALA A 273 2.64 38.21 3.71
CA ALA A 273 3.57 39.07 3.01
C ALA A 273 3.64 40.44 3.67
N VAL A 274 4.86 40.93 3.85
CA VAL A 274 5.15 42.27 4.35
C VAL A 274 5.85 43.03 3.23
N ASN A 275 5.47 44.28 3.00
CA ASN A 275 6.13 45.22 2.08
C ASN A 275 6.30 44.71 0.62
N GLY A 276 5.25 44.11 0.06
CA GLY A 276 5.24 43.74 -1.37
C GLY A 276 6.01 42.45 -1.74
N ALA A 277 6.48 41.69 -0.77
CA ALA A 277 7.21 40.46 -1.00
C ALA A 277 6.29 39.23 -1.28
N ALA A 278 5.04 39.47 -1.65
CA ALA A 278 4.09 38.38 -1.98
C ALA A 278 4.46 37.71 -3.30
N ASN A 279 4.44 36.37 -3.32
CA ASN A 279 4.48 35.57 -4.53
C ASN A 279 3.27 34.64 -4.67
N GLY A 280 2.32 34.71 -3.72
CA GLY A 280 1.09 33.91 -3.75
C GLY A 280 -0.05 34.60 -3.01
N ARG A 281 -1.26 34.07 -3.17
CA ARG A 281 -2.48 34.51 -2.49
C ARG A 281 -3.25 33.30 -1.97
N VAL A 282 -3.72 33.37 -0.71
CA VAL A 282 -4.56 32.29 -0.13
C VAL A 282 -5.90 32.26 -0.87
N LYS A 283 -6.17 31.13 -1.51
CA LYS A 283 -7.38 30.87 -2.30
C LYS A 283 -8.47 30.21 -1.46
N TRP A 284 -8.07 29.24 -0.63
CA TRP A 284 -8.96 28.42 0.19
C TRP A 284 -8.24 27.92 1.43
N ILE A 285 -8.99 27.72 2.53
CA ILE A 285 -8.51 27.10 3.78
C ILE A 285 -9.45 25.93 4.11
N GLU A 286 -8.89 24.75 4.24
CA GLU A 286 -9.59 23.52 4.60
C GLU A 286 -9.21 23.16 6.03
N HIS A 287 -10.14 23.28 6.96
CA HIS A 287 -9.92 22.99 8.38
C HIS A 287 -10.14 21.50 8.66
N LEU A 288 -9.11 20.81 9.15
CA LEU A 288 -9.13 19.37 9.45
C LEU A 288 -9.16 19.08 10.97
N GLY A 289 -9.27 20.13 11.77
CA GLY A 289 -9.30 20.08 13.23
C GLY A 289 -7.95 20.47 13.84
N ASP A 290 -7.00 19.56 13.90
CA ASP A 290 -5.66 19.77 14.45
C ASP A 290 -4.71 20.50 13.50
N LEU A 291 -5.01 20.50 12.21
CA LEU A 291 -4.27 21.22 11.18
C LEU A 291 -5.20 21.76 10.08
N SER A 292 -4.69 22.63 9.23
CA SER A 292 -5.40 23.13 8.07
C SER A 292 -4.59 22.93 6.81
N HIS A 293 -5.26 22.62 5.69
CA HIS A 293 -4.67 22.76 4.37
C HIS A 293 -4.91 24.17 3.85
N LEU A 294 -3.84 24.86 3.52
CA LEU A 294 -3.89 26.16 2.87
C LEU A 294 -3.64 25.96 1.38
N HIS A 295 -4.62 26.27 0.56
CA HIS A 295 -4.52 26.29 -0.89
C HIS A 295 -4.14 27.70 -1.32
N VAL A 296 -2.98 27.84 -1.93
CA VAL A 296 -2.41 29.13 -2.34
C VAL A 296 -2.17 29.12 -3.83
N THR A 297 -2.65 30.16 -4.52
CA THR A 297 -2.37 30.34 -5.95
C THR A 297 -1.11 31.16 -6.13
N VAL A 298 -0.18 30.64 -6.94
CA VAL A 298 1.04 31.31 -7.41
C VAL A 298 0.93 31.43 -8.93
N ALA A 299 0.76 32.65 -9.42
CA ALA A 299 0.30 32.88 -10.80
C ALA A 299 -0.97 32.02 -11.06
N ASP A 300 -0.94 31.09 -12.00
CA ASP A 300 -2.07 30.20 -12.34
C ASP A 300 -1.93 28.79 -11.75
N THR A 301 -1.02 28.57 -10.80
CA THR A 301 -0.73 27.24 -10.23
C THR A 301 -1.13 27.19 -8.76
N ASP A 302 -1.90 26.18 -8.38
CA ASP A 302 -2.27 25.96 -6.98
C ASP A 302 -1.16 25.17 -6.25
N VAL A 303 -0.80 25.65 -5.05
CA VAL A 303 0.16 25.04 -4.12
C VAL A 303 -0.57 24.79 -2.80
N VAL A 304 -0.46 23.58 -2.28
CA VAL A 304 -1.05 23.19 -0.99
C VAL A 304 0.02 23.09 0.07
N THR A 305 -0.23 23.65 1.24
CA THR A 305 0.63 23.52 2.41
C THR A 305 -0.15 23.18 3.66
N LEU A 306 0.55 22.70 4.68
CA LEU A 306 0.01 22.56 6.02
C LEU A 306 0.11 23.91 6.74
N GLY A 307 -0.99 24.34 7.33
CA GLY A 307 -1.07 25.56 8.14
C GLY A 307 -1.50 25.25 9.56
N ASP A 308 -0.99 26.05 10.49
CA ASP A 308 -1.53 26.11 11.85
C ASP A 308 -2.94 26.75 11.78
N PRO A 309 -3.99 26.08 12.31
CA PRO A 309 -5.33 26.66 12.39
C PRO A 309 -5.36 28.05 13.06
N MET A 310 -4.38 28.33 13.94
CA MET A 310 -4.24 29.60 14.69
C MET A 310 -3.33 30.62 13.97
N SER A 311 -2.89 30.37 12.75
CA SER A 311 -1.97 31.24 12.01
C SER A 311 -2.50 32.64 11.68
N GLY A 312 -3.82 32.86 11.84
CA GLY A 312 -4.47 34.11 11.50
C GLY A 312 -4.48 34.45 10.00
N LEU A 313 -4.14 33.50 9.13
CA LEU A 313 -4.27 33.67 7.69
C LEU A 313 -5.73 33.54 7.25
N ALA A 314 -6.16 34.40 6.36
CA ALA A 314 -7.49 34.40 5.79
C ALA A 314 -7.46 34.23 4.25
N VAL A 315 -8.57 33.78 3.69
CA VAL A 315 -8.77 33.77 2.24
C VAL A 315 -8.58 35.15 1.67
N GLY A 316 -7.80 35.27 0.62
CA GLY A 316 -7.45 36.54 -0.01
C GLY A 316 -6.15 37.17 0.50
N ASP A 317 -5.57 36.69 1.61
CA ASP A 317 -4.30 37.22 2.11
C ASP A 317 -3.17 36.99 1.10
N ALA A 318 -2.35 38.02 0.93
CA ALA A 318 -1.12 37.98 0.17
C ALA A 318 -0.02 37.31 1.02
N VAL A 319 0.64 36.30 0.46
CA VAL A 319 1.62 35.48 1.17
C VAL A 319 2.93 35.35 0.41
N ALA A 320 4.01 35.19 1.17
CA ALA A 320 5.31 34.75 0.65
C ALA A 320 5.44 33.25 0.88
N ILE A 321 5.74 32.51 -0.20
CA ILE A 321 5.96 31.07 -0.19
C ILE A 321 7.43 30.79 -0.34
N ASP A 322 7.94 29.90 0.52
CA ASP A 322 9.27 29.35 0.45
C ASP A 322 9.20 27.80 0.48
N MET A 323 10.24 27.12 -0.01
CA MET A 323 10.28 25.67 -0.17
C MET A 323 11.48 25.09 0.57
N LEU A 324 11.22 24.19 1.50
CA LEU A 324 12.23 23.34 2.10
C LEU A 324 12.34 22.00 1.34
N LYS A 325 13.57 21.46 1.23
CA LYS A 325 13.83 20.14 0.63
C LYS A 325 13.11 19.92 -0.71
N PRO A 326 13.24 20.81 -1.68
CA PRO A 326 12.61 20.63 -2.98
C PRO A 326 13.17 19.40 -3.70
N LEU A 327 12.29 18.75 -4.46
CA LEU A 327 12.61 17.66 -5.37
C LEU A 327 12.69 18.23 -6.80
N PHE A 328 13.69 17.83 -7.58
CA PHE A 328 13.85 18.36 -8.92
C PHE A 328 13.62 17.28 -9.98
N PHE A 329 12.87 17.63 -11.01
CA PHE A 329 12.54 16.71 -12.10
C PHE A 329 12.79 17.35 -13.45
N ASP A 330 13.27 16.55 -14.42
CA ASP A 330 13.45 16.96 -15.80
C ASP A 330 12.12 17.08 -16.56
N ALA A 331 12.17 17.41 -17.84
CA ALA A 331 10.98 17.52 -18.68
C ALA A 331 10.25 16.17 -18.90
N GLY A 332 10.94 15.04 -18.76
CA GLY A 332 10.36 13.68 -18.81
C GLY A 332 9.77 13.23 -17.47
N GLY A 333 9.90 14.04 -16.41
CA GLY A 333 9.47 13.71 -15.06
C GLY A 333 10.47 12.85 -14.28
N GLY A 334 11.66 12.58 -14.81
CA GLY A 334 12.73 11.86 -14.15
C GLY A 334 13.40 12.70 -13.05
N ARG A 335 13.81 12.03 -11.96
CA ARG A 335 14.42 12.69 -10.79
C ARG A 335 15.84 13.19 -11.12
N LEU A 336 16.06 14.50 -10.91
CA LEU A 336 17.40 15.10 -10.91
C LEU A 336 17.90 15.19 -9.46
N ARG A 337 19.12 14.75 -9.21
CA ARG A 337 19.79 14.88 -7.90
C ARG A 337 20.63 16.15 -7.89
N SER A 338 20.54 16.91 -6.80
CA SER A 338 21.42 18.06 -6.51
C SER A 338 22.79 17.60 -6.11
#